data_37d572e98da56e900179c0f1f75085af
#
_entry.id   37d572e98da56e900179c0f1f75085af
#
_cell.length_a   1.000
_cell.length_b   1.000
_cell.length_c   1.000
_cell.angle_alpha   90.00
_cell.angle_beta   90.00
_cell.angle_gamma   90.00
#
_symmetry.space_group_name_H-M   'P 1'
#
loop_
_entity.id
_entity.type
_entity.pdbx_description
1 polymer ?
#
loop_
_entity_poly.entity_id
_entity_poly.type
_entity_poly.pdbx_seq_one_letter_code
_entity_poly.pdbx_strand_id
1 'polypeptide(L)'
;MKDAEKPLYPGCRNFTKLSILIKLYNLKAHFGWSDKSFSKLLEMLGNMLPVNDELPLSMYKAKKTLNTLGMEYEKIHACPNDCILYRNELKDASLCPTFGTSRWKTNKTGTKKRKVVPMKVMWYFPSVLRFRRIFQSSKIAKELIWHVEERDFDGKTHHSSDSPSWKLVCHKWPEFSLEPRNMRLVISTDGINPHSSLSSKHSCSSVLMMIYNLPPWLCMKRKFMMLSLLILGPRQPGNDIDTI
;
A
#
# COMPACT_ATOMS: atom_id res chain seq x y z
N MET A 1 11.35 -12.01 -10.27
CA MET A 1 12.34 -11.33 -9.43
C MET A 1 13.69 -11.16 -10.14
N LYS A 2 14.23 -12.16 -10.84
CA LYS A 2 15.52 -12.02 -11.55
C LYS A 2 15.62 -10.85 -12.54
N ASP A 3 14.52 -10.45 -13.18
CA ASP A 3 14.49 -9.33 -14.14
C ASP A 3 14.61 -7.94 -13.48
N ALA A 4 14.20 -7.82 -12.22
CA ALA A 4 14.27 -6.56 -11.46
C ALA A 4 15.69 -6.24 -10.94
N GLU A 5 16.51 -7.27 -10.79
CA GLU A 5 17.89 -7.18 -10.28
C GLU A 5 18.91 -6.98 -11.42
N LYS A 6 18.47 -7.04 -12.68
CA LYS A 6 19.34 -6.76 -13.81
C LYS A 6 19.92 -5.35 -13.72
N PRO A 7 21.21 -5.16 -14.02
CA PRO A 7 21.78 -3.83 -14.14
C PRO A 7 21.04 -3.01 -15.20
N LEU A 8 20.99 -1.69 -15.04
CA LEU A 8 20.28 -0.78 -15.95
C LEU A 8 20.77 -0.92 -17.39
N TYR A 9 22.06 -1.13 -17.58
CA TYR A 9 22.72 -1.47 -18.85
C TYR A 9 23.97 -2.31 -18.55
N PRO A 10 24.53 -3.04 -19.51
CA PRO A 10 25.75 -3.83 -19.30
C PRO A 10 26.88 -2.99 -18.73
N GLY A 11 27.40 -3.37 -17.55
CA GLY A 11 28.45 -2.64 -16.84
C GLY A 11 27.97 -1.56 -15.85
N CYS A 12 26.68 -1.30 -15.73
CA CYS A 12 26.14 -0.37 -14.73
C CYS A 12 26.27 -0.96 -13.32
N ARG A 13 27.13 -0.35 -12.48
CA ARG A 13 27.35 -0.80 -11.08
C ARG A 13 26.39 -0.17 -10.08
N ASN A 14 25.86 1.02 -10.40
CA ASN A 14 25.14 1.84 -9.40
C ASN A 14 23.63 1.65 -9.43
N PHE A 15 23.08 1.19 -10.56
CA PHE A 15 21.66 1.08 -10.74
C PHE A 15 21.24 -0.24 -11.38
N THR A 16 20.23 -0.85 -10.78
CA THR A 16 19.43 -1.88 -11.44
C THR A 16 18.24 -1.22 -12.13
N LYS A 17 17.65 -1.91 -13.10
CA LYS A 17 16.38 -1.52 -13.75
C LYS A 17 15.33 -1.05 -12.75
N LEU A 18 15.18 -1.81 -11.67
CA LEU A 18 14.20 -1.49 -10.63
C LEU A 18 14.61 -0.29 -9.79
N SER A 19 15.88 -0.22 -9.35
CA SER A 19 16.32 0.82 -8.44
C SER A 19 16.21 2.22 -9.05
N ILE A 20 16.55 2.37 -10.33
CA ILE A 20 16.40 3.63 -11.04
C ILE A 20 14.92 3.99 -11.24
N LEU A 21 14.09 3.00 -11.61
CA LEU A 21 12.66 3.22 -11.82
C LEU A 21 11.97 3.71 -10.53
N ILE A 22 12.28 3.09 -9.38
CA ILE A 22 11.74 3.52 -8.08
C ILE A 22 12.20 4.95 -7.75
N LYS A 23 13.49 5.26 -7.97
CA LYS A 23 14.01 6.63 -7.71
C LYS A 23 13.32 7.67 -8.58
N LEU A 24 13.18 7.42 -9.88
CA LEU A 24 12.48 8.32 -10.79
C LEU A 24 10.99 8.47 -10.44
N TYR A 25 10.35 7.37 -10.03
CA TYR A 25 8.95 7.41 -9.61
C TYR A 25 8.74 8.20 -8.33
N ASN A 26 9.67 8.10 -7.37
CA ASN A 26 9.66 8.90 -6.16
C ASN A 26 9.86 10.40 -6.47
N LEU A 27 10.76 10.75 -7.39
CA LEU A 27 10.91 12.13 -7.87
C LEU A 27 9.62 12.64 -8.52
N LYS A 28 9.01 11.83 -9.41
CA LYS A 28 7.71 12.16 -10.00
C LYS A 28 6.65 12.46 -8.94
N ALA A 29 6.54 11.61 -7.93
CA ALA A 29 5.57 11.78 -6.84
C ALA A 29 5.87 13.02 -5.99
N HIS A 30 7.14 13.22 -5.63
CA HIS A 30 7.57 14.35 -4.78
C HIS A 30 7.33 15.71 -5.45
N PHE A 31 7.60 15.82 -6.75
CA PHE A 31 7.46 17.06 -7.51
C PHE A 31 6.15 17.18 -8.30
N GLY A 32 5.20 16.27 -8.11
CA GLY A 32 3.88 16.33 -8.75
C GLY A 32 3.90 16.25 -10.28
N TRP A 33 4.88 15.57 -10.89
CA TRP A 33 4.98 15.49 -12.34
C TRP A 33 3.82 14.72 -12.95
N SER A 34 3.29 15.24 -14.06
CA SER A 34 2.24 14.55 -14.81
C SER A 34 2.76 13.23 -15.43
N ASP A 35 1.85 12.30 -15.76
CA ASP A 35 2.21 11.06 -16.45
C ASP A 35 2.83 11.32 -17.82
N LYS A 36 2.42 12.43 -18.49
CA LYS A 36 2.98 12.87 -19.76
C LYS A 36 4.43 13.37 -19.59
N SER A 37 4.67 14.24 -18.60
CA SER A 37 6.02 14.75 -18.33
C SER A 37 6.98 13.63 -17.94
N PHE A 38 6.51 12.70 -17.12
CA PHE A 38 7.31 11.55 -16.72
C PHE A 38 7.65 10.61 -17.91
N SER A 39 6.69 10.37 -18.81
CA SER A 39 6.95 9.58 -20.03
C SER A 39 7.98 10.25 -20.93
N LYS A 40 7.93 11.57 -21.08
CA LYS A 40 8.93 12.34 -21.83
C LYS A 40 10.32 12.28 -21.21
N LEU A 41 10.40 12.33 -19.88
CA LEU A 41 11.66 12.14 -19.17
C LEU A 41 12.25 10.73 -19.43
N LEU A 42 11.42 9.69 -19.33
CA LEU A 42 11.87 8.30 -19.58
C LEU A 42 12.37 8.13 -21.03
N GLU A 43 11.65 8.71 -21.99
CA GLU A 43 12.05 8.71 -23.40
C GLU A 43 13.41 9.41 -23.61
N MET A 44 13.58 10.59 -23.00
CA MET A 44 14.83 11.34 -23.07
C MET A 44 16.00 10.57 -22.44
N LEU A 45 15.80 9.98 -21.27
CA LEU A 45 16.81 9.17 -20.59
C LEU A 45 17.18 7.92 -21.40
N GLY A 46 16.19 7.23 -22.02
CA GLY A 46 16.45 6.10 -22.90
C GLY A 46 17.30 6.47 -24.13
N ASN A 47 17.11 7.68 -24.67
CA ASN A 47 17.95 8.18 -25.78
C ASN A 47 19.39 8.53 -25.35
N MET A 48 19.62 8.78 -24.07
CA MET A 48 20.93 9.11 -23.50
C MET A 48 21.71 7.89 -23.02
N LEU A 49 21.00 6.79 -22.73
CA LEU A 49 21.59 5.55 -22.25
C LEU A 49 22.11 4.68 -23.41
N PRO A 50 23.01 3.72 -23.13
CA PRO A 50 23.48 2.77 -24.16
C PRO A 50 22.33 1.99 -24.79
N VAL A 51 22.47 1.55 -26.01
CA VAL A 51 21.45 0.89 -26.85
C VAL A 51 20.79 -0.33 -26.18
N ASN A 52 21.46 -0.96 -25.22
CA ASN A 52 20.97 -2.13 -24.49
C ASN A 52 20.50 -1.76 -23.06
N ASP A 53 19.95 -0.57 -22.85
CA ASP A 53 19.37 -0.22 -21.58
C ASP A 53 18.03 -0.92 -21.33
N GLU A 54 17.70 -1.11 -20.07
CA GLU A 54 16.49 -1.78 -19.60
C GLU A 54 15.44 -0.79 -19.06
N LEU A 55 15.61 0.52 -19.33
CA LEU A 55 14.70 1.55 -18.83
C LEU A 55 13.35 1.50 -19.58
N PRO A 56 12.20 1.46 -18.88
CA PRO A 56 10.90 1.55 -19.55
C PRO A 56 10.67 2.95 -20.14
N LEU A 57 10.43 3.02 -21.44
CA LEU A 57 10.28 4.28 -22.19
C LEU A 57 8.93 5.00 -21.99
N SER A 58 8.05 4.50 -21.12
CA SER A 58 6.75 5.15 -20.88
C SER A 58 6.21 4.85 -19.49
N MET A 59 5.34 5.75 -19.00
CA MET A 59 4.65 5.56 -17.75
C MET A 59 3.85 4.25 -17.68
N TYR A 60 3.25 3.83 -18.79
CA TYR A 60 2.53 2.56 -18.87
C TYR A 60 3.46 1.37 -18.62
N LYS A 61 4.59 1.30 -19.32
CA LYS A 61 5.59 0.24 -19.13
C LYS A 61 6.19 0.30 -17.73
N ALA A 62 6.46 1.50 -17.21
CA ALA A 62 6.95 1.70 -15.85
C ALA A 62 5.97 1.13 -14.80
N LYS A 63 4.69 1.46 -14.89
CA LYS A 63 3.63 0.90 -14.03
C LYS A 63 3.56 -0.63 -14.14
N LYS A 64 3.62 -1.18 -15.36
CA LYS A 64 3.63 -2.63 -15.57
C LYS A 64 4.80 -3.29 -14.85
N THR A 65 6.00 -2.72 -14.95
CA THR A 65 7.18 -3.22 -14.24
C THR A 65 7.00 -3.13 -12.71
N LEU A 66 6.46 -2.04 -12.18
CA LEU A 66 6.19 -1.90 -10.75
C LEU A 66 5.13 -2.89 -10.26
N ASN A 67 4.10 -3.17 -11.05
CA ASN A 67 3.06 -4.13 -10.71
C ASN A 67 3.61 -5.55 -10.60
N THR A 68 4.52 -5.98 -11.49
CA THR A 68 5.17 -7.30 -11.38
C THR A 68 5.95 -7.49 -10.07
N LEU A 69 6.22 -6.40 -9.37
CA LEU A 69 6.86 -6.40 -8.05
C LEU A 69 5.84 -6.44 -6.89
N GLY A 70 4.56 -6.71 -7.20
CA GLY A 70 3.50 -6.76 -6.17
C GLY A 70 3.22 -5.39 -5.54
N MET A 71 3.38 -4.31 -6.29
CA MET A 71 2.87 -2.99 -5.96
C MET A 71 1.47 -2.79 -6.57
N GLU A 72 0.78 -3.90 -6.81
CA GLU A 72 -0.58 -3.91 -7.31
C GLU A 72 -1.54 -3.42 -6.24
N TYR A 73 -2.60 -2.81 -6.69
CA TYR A 73 -3.74 -2.45 -5.86
C TYR A 73 -5.04 -2.84 -6.55
N GLU A 74 -6.02 -3.17 -5.76
CA GLU A 74 -7.37 -3.47 -6.22
C GLU A 74 -8.28 -2.27 -5.93
N LYS A 75 -9.12 -1.93 -6.90
CA LYS A 75 -10.16 -0.90 -6.72
C LYS A 75 -11.46 -1.59 -6.35
N ILE A 76 -11.89 -1.40 -5.12
CA ILE A 76 -13.16 -1.89 -4.61
C ILE A 76 -14.13 -0.71 -4.60
N HIS A 77 -15.30 -0.88 -5.22
CA HIS A 77 -16.32 0.14 -5.17
C HIS A 77 -17.03 0.11 -3.82
N ALA A 78 -17.34 1.28 -3.30
CA ALA A 78 -18.06 1.44 -2.04
C ALA A 78 -19.37 2.21 -2.24
N CYS A 79 -20.33 1.98 -1.37
CA CYS A 79 -21.54 2.79 -1.30
C CYS A 79 -21.17 4.24 -0.94
N PRO A 80 -21.82 5.26 -1.54
CA PRO A 80 -21.62 6.64 -1.14
C PRO A 80 -21.87 6.93 0.34
N ASN A 81 -22.75 6.13 0.97
CA ASN A 81 -23.12 6.24 2.39
C ASN A 81 -22.29 5.29 3.30
N ASP A 82 -21.21 4.71 2.81
CA ASP A 82 -20.26 3.87 3.54
C ASP A 82 -20.79 2.57 4.14
N CYS A 83 -21.99 2.11 3.79
CA CYS A 83 -22.65 0.97 4.40
C CYS A 83 -22.27 -0.39 3.80
N ILE A 84 -21.76 -0.44 2.55
CA ILE A 84 -21.36 -1.68 1.89
C ILE A 84 -20.16 -1.48 0.97
N LEU A 85 -19.42 -2.57 0.75
CA LEU A 85 -18.46 -2.73 -0.34
C LEU A 85 -19.05 -3.61 -1.43
N TYR A 86 -18.92 -3.20 -2.70
CA TYR A 86 -19.36 -3.99 -3.85
C TYR A 86 -18.34 -5.08 -4.19
N ARG A 87 -18.27 -6.11 -3.35
CA ARG A 87 -17.42 -7.30 -3.52
C ARG A 87 -18.16 -8.58 -3.14
N ASN A 88 -17.57 -9.74 -3.41
CA ASN A 88 -18.15 -11.06 -3.16
C ASN A 88 -19.57 -11.15 -3.74
N GLU A 89 -20.59 -11.40 -2.94
CA GLU A 89 -21.98 -11.52 -3.34
C GLU A 89 -22.55 -10.25 -3.97
N LEU A 90 -22.06 -9.08 -3.55
CA LEU A 90 -22.51 -7.77 -4.04
C LEU A 90 -21.69 -7.24 -5.22
N LYS A 91 -20.78 -8.04 -5.79
CA LYS A 91 -19.87 -7.61 -6.85
C LYS A 91 -20.59 -7.01 -8.07
N ASP A 92 -21.72 -7.60 -8.46
CA ASP A 92 -22.48 -7.22 -9.65
C ASP A 92 -23.66 -6.29 -9.35
N ALA A 93 -23.89 -5.96 -8.07
CA ALA A 93 -24.95 -5.06 -7.67
C ALA A 93 -24.72 -3.63 -8.19
N SER A 94 -25.75 -3.03 -8.76
CA SER A 94 -25.74 -1.64 -9.25
C SER A 94 -26.34 -0.64 -8.26
N LEU A 95 -27.11 -1.13 -7.30
CA LEU A 95 -27.75 -0.33 -6.25
C LEU A 95 -27.31 -0.86 -4.88
N CYS A 96 -27.26 0.00 -3.91
CA CYS A 96 -27.03 -0.38 -2.52
C CYS A 96 -28.29 -1.06 -1.96
N PRO A 97 -28.20 -2.29 -1.42
CA PRO A 97 -29.36 -2.98 -0.85
C PRO A 97 -29.93 -2.26 0.39
N THR A 98 -29.11 -1.50 1.11
CA THR A 98 -29.52 -0.81 2.34
C THR A 98 -30.24 0.51 2.04
N PHE A 99 -29.73 1.31 1.10
CA PHE A 99 -30.22 2.68 0.85
C PHE A 99 -30.78 2.89 -0.57
N GLY A 100 -30.77 1.88 -1.44
CA GLY A 100 -31.18 2.05 -2.84
C GLY A 100 -30.32 3.00 -3.67
N THR A 101 -29.22 3.53 -3.10
CA THR A 101 -28.34 4.48 -3.79
C THR A 101 -27.57 3.83 -4.93
N SER A 102 -27.44 4.55 -6.05
CA SER A 102 -26.69 4.05 -7.19
C SER A 102 -25.20 3.92 -6.87
N ARG A 103 -24.60 2.79 -7.29
CA ARG A 103 -23.14 2.58 -7.31
C ARG A 103 -22.41 3.55 -8.24
N TRP A 104 -23.11 4.07 -9.25
CA TRP A 104 -22.55 4.79 -10.37
C TRP A 104 -22.90 6.27 -10.36
N LYS A 105 -21.98 7.11 -10.80
CA LYS A 105 -22.22 8.54 -11.00
C LYS A 105 -23.19 8.74 -12.15
N THR A 106 -24.29 9.43 -11.92
CA THR A 106 -25.22 9.86 -12.97
C THR A 106 -24.64 11.04 -13.75
N ASN A 107 -24.60 10.94 -15.07
CA ASN A 107 -24.22 12.05 -15.92
C ASN A 107 -25.42 13.00 -16.10
N LYS A 108 -25.22 14.27 -15.80
CA LYS A 108 -26.25 15.33 -16.02
C LYS A 108 -26.48 15.70 -17.50
N THR A 109 -25.72 15.14 -18.43
CA THR A 109 -25.83 15.46 -19.87
C THR A 109 -25.89 14.19 -20.71
N GLY A 110 -27.07 13.90 -21.24
CA GLY A 110 -27.51 12.65 -21.84
C GLY A 110 -27.09 12.38 -23.29
N THR A 111 -25.86 12.62 -23.76
CA THR A 111 -25.56 12.43 -25.19
C THR A 111 -24.30 11.64 -25.57
N LYS A 112 -23.51 11.12 -24.66
CA LYS A 112 -22.41 10.21 -25.02
C LYS A 112 -22.28 9.08 -24.01
N LYS A 113 -22.17 7.81 -24.48
CA LYS A 113 -21.80 6.65 -23.67
C LYS A 113 -20.44 6.91 -23.02
N ARG A 114 -20.43 7.58 -21.87
CA ARG A 114 -19.21 7.74 -21.06
C ARG A 114 -19.02 6.50 -20.20
N LYS A 115 -17.76 6.15 -20.00
CA LYS A 115 -17.33 5.11 -19.09
C LYS A 115 -18.06 5.26 -17.75
N VAL A 116 -18.74 4.22 -17.29
CA VAL A 116 -19.45 4.21 -16.02
C VAL A 116 -18.44 4.41 -14.87
N VAL A 117 -18.59 5.49 -14.13
CA VAL A 117 -17.67 5.88 -13.05
C VAL A 117 -18.33 5.58 -11.71
N PRO A 118 -17.68 4.84 -10.81
CA PRO A 118 -18.23 4.58 -9.49
C PRO A 118 -18.33 5.85 -8.65
N MET A 119 -19.33 5.91 -7.77
CA MET A 119 -19.52 7.03 -6.85
C MET A 119 -18.38 7.15 -5.84
N LYS A 120 -18.01 6.03 -5.24
CA LYS A 120 -16.92 5.92 -4.25
C LYS A 120 -16.06 4.72 -4.55
N VAL A 121 -14.74 4.86 -4.28
CA VAL A 121 -13.74 3.80 -4.53
C VAL A 121 -12.79 3.75 -3.34
N MET A 122 -12.55 2.54 -2.88
CA MET A 122 -11.48 2.21 -1.96
C MET A 122 -10.36 1.51 -2.74
N TRP A 123 -9.12 1.82 -2.41
CA TRP A 123 -7.95 1.15 -2.94
C TRP A 123 -7.42 0.17 -1.90
N TYR A 124 -7.42 -1.10 -2.24
CA TYR A 124 -6.87 -2.16 -1.42
C TYR A 124 -5.48 -2.56 -1.93
N PHE A 125 -4.51 -2.60 -1.04
CA PHE A 125 -3.13 -2.97 -1.30
C PHE A 125 -2.82 -4.31 -0.63
N PRO A 126 -2.82 -5.45 -1.36
CA PRO A 126 -2.59 -6.77 -0.80
C PRO A 126 -1.24 -6.84 -0.07
N SER A 127 -1.26 -7.28 1.19
CA SER A 127 -0.07 -7.33 2.05
C SER A 127 0.74 -8.62 1.89
N VAL A 128 0.15 -9.70 1.38
CA VAL A 128 0.77 -11.03 1.30
C VAL A 128 2.14 -11.03 0.61
N LEU A 129 2.25 -10.35 -0.55
CA LEU A 129 3.51 -10.27 -1.28
C LEU A 129 4.58 -9.46 -0.53
N ARG A 130 4.16 -8.49 0.29
CA ARG A 130 5.05 -7.68 1.13
C ARG A 130 5.57 -8.52 2.29
N PHE A 131 4.72 -9.32 2.93
CA PHE A 131 5.12 -10.26 3.96
C PHE A 131 6.10 -11.29 3.42
N ARG A 132 5.84 -11.90 2.27
CA ARG A 132 6.77 -12.83 1.63
C ARG A 132 8.17 -12.23 1.47
N ARG A 133 8.30 -10.96 1.07
CA ARG A 133 9.60 -10.29 0.93
C ARG A 133 10.32 -10.11 2.27
N ILE A 134 9.59 -9.86 3.35
CA ILE A 134 10.15 -9.76 4.69
C ILE A 134 10.80 -11.09 5.07
N PHE A 135 10.10 -12.20 4.87
CA PHE A 135 10.64 -13.54 5.14
C PHE A 135 11.75 -13.99 4.19
N GLN A 136 11.78 -13.49 2.97
CA GLN A 136 12.86 -13.77 2.01
C GLN A 136 14.19 -13.09 2.37
N SER A 137 14.17 -12.05 3.16
CA SER A 137 15.37 -11.39 3.66
C SER A 137 15.83 -12.02 4.96
N SER A 138 16.90 -12.81 4.93
CA SER A 138 17.46 -13.47 6.12
C SER A 138 17.75 -12.49 7.27
N LYS A 139 18.22 -11.28 6.92
CA LYS A 139 18.48 -10.22 7.89
C LYS A 139 17.17 -9.76 8.59
N ILE A 140 16.10 -9.55 7.83
CA ILE A 140 14.82 -9.06 8.39
C ILE A 140 14.11 -10.20 9.10
N ALA A 141 14.20 -11.43 8.58
CA ALA A 141 13.60 -12.59 9.21
C ALA A 141 14.18 -12.87 10.63
N LYS A 142 15.45 -12.57 10.87
CA LYS A 142 16.04 -12.60 12.22
C LYS A 142 15.42 -11.54 13.14
N GLU A 143 15.21 -10.34 12.66
CA GLU A 143 14.61 -9.27 13.46
C GLU A 143 13.17 -9.58 13.91
N LEU A 144 12.46 -10.50 13.23
CA LEU A 144 11.10 -10.90 13.62
C LEU A 144 11.04 -11.68 14.93
N ILE A 145 12.16 -12.31 15.34
CA ILE A 145 12.26 -13.06 16.59
C ILE A 145 12.98 -12.30 17.71
N TRP A 146 13.41 -11.07 17.43
CA TRP A 146 14.10 -10.18 18.36
C TRP A 146 13.38 -10.07 19.71
N HIS A 147 12.05 -9.99 19.69
CA HIS A 147 11.23 -9.85 20.89
C HIS A 147 11.27 -11.05 21.83
N VAL A 148 11.85 -12.16 21.41
CA VAL A 148 12.06 -13.39 22.23
C VAL A 148 13.52 -13.60 22.56
N GLU A 149 14.45 -13.36 21.63
CA GLU A 149 15.85 -13.75 21.75
C GLU A 149 16.78 -12.69 22.33
N GLU A 150 16.53 -11.42 22.06
CA GLU A 150 17.52 -10.34 22.31
C GLU A 150 17.05 -9.29 23.32
N ARG A 151 16.16 -9.66 24.25
CA ARG A 151 15.60 -8.68 25.20
C ARG A 151 15.97 -8.96 26.62
N ASP A 152 16.53 -7.93 27.27
CA ASP A 152 16.61 -7.86 28.73
C ASP A 152 15.28 -7.36 29.29
N PHE A 153 14.75 -8.07 30.28
CA PHE A 153 13.51 -7.71 30.94
C PHE A 153 13.80 -7.03 32.28
N ASP A 154 13.64 -5.71 32.32
CA ASP A 154 13.84 -4.87 33.52
C ASP A 154 12.54 -4.53 34.25
N GLY A 155 11.42 -5.16 33.88
CA GLY A 155 10.10 -4.92 34.46
C GLY A 155 9.36 -3.72 33.85
N LYS A 156 9.97 -2.99 32.91
CA LYS A 156 9.37 -1.84 32.22
C LYS A 156 8.82 -2.24 30.85
N THR A 157 7.92 -1.44 30.33
CA THR A 157 7.35 -1.62 28.98
C THR A 157 8.21 -0.91 27.95
N HIS A 158 9.06 -1.65 27.24
CA HIS A 158 9.90 -1.13 26.16
C HIS A 158 9.41 -1.55 24.77
N HIS A 159 8.58 -2.56 24.72
CA HIS A 159 8.05 -3.12 23.48
C HIS A 159 6.62 -3.60 23.67
N SER A 160 5.89 -3.73 22.55
CA SER A 160 4.51 -4.26 22.59
C SER A 160 4.40 -5.67 23.20
N SER A 161 5.46 -6.48 23.13
CA SER A 161 5.51 -7.81 23.74
C SER A 161 5.44 -7.79 25.28
N ASP A 162 5.70 -6.64 25.92
CA ASP A 162 5.58 -6.47 27.38
C ASP A 162 4.15 -6.21 27.79
N SER A 163 3.30 -5.81 26.85
CA SER A 163 1.93 -5.40 27.13
C SER A 163 1.07 -6.57 27.61
N PRO A 164 0.06 -6.29 28.47
CA PRO A 164 -0.93 -7.28 28.88
C PRO A 164 -1.67 -7.92 27.69
N SER A 165 -1.95 -7.13 26.64
CA SER A 165 -2.62 -7.61 25.43
C SER A 165 -1.79 -8.66 24.69
N TRP A 166 -0.48 -8.48 24.61
CA TRP A 166 0.40 -9.49 24.02
C TRP A 166 0.40 -10.79 24.79
N LYS A 167 0.51 -10.68 26.12
CA LYS A 167 0.48 -11.83 27.04
C LYS A 167 -0.87 -12.56 26.98
N LEU A 168 -1.95 -11.83 26.88
CA LEU A 168 -3.30 -12.40 26.70
C LEU A 168 -3.40 -13.22 25.41
N VAL A 169 -2.87 -12.72 24.29
CA VAL A 169 -2.84 -13.47 23.02
C VAL A 169 -2.02 -14.74 23.17
N CYS A 170 -0.86 -14.69 23.83
CA CYS A 170 -0.05 -15.89 24.10
C CYS A 170 -0.81 -16.93 24.92
N HIS A 171 -1.55 -16.49 25.93
CA HIS A 171 -2.32 -17.37 26.79
C HIS A 171 -3.53 -17.97 26.06
N LYS A 172 -4.23 -17.16 25.27
CA LYS A 172 -5.46 -17.58 24.57
C LYS A 172 -5.18 -18.47 23.35
N TRP A 173 -4.05 -18.27 22.68
CA TRP A 173 -3.64 -19.01 21.49
C TRP A 173 -2.18 -19.50 21.61
N PRO A 174 -1.93 -20.52 22.46
CA PRO A 174 -0.58 -20.99 22.73
C PRO A 174 0.12 -21.54 21.48
N GLU A 175 -0.59 -22.28 20.62
CA GLU A 175 -0.04 -22.80 19.37
C GLU A 175 0.44 -21.70 18.43
N PHE A 176 -0.30 -20.59 18.34
CA PHE A 176 0.13 -19.41 17.58
C PHE A 176 1.41 -18.80 18.17
N SER A 177 1.58 -18.84 19.47
CA SER A 177 2.68 -18.21 20.18
C SER A 177 3.95 -19.07 20.22
N LEU A 178 3.85 -20.39 19.96
CA LEU A 178 5.01 -21.29 19.86
C LEU A 178 5.95 -20.93 18.70
N GLU A 179 5.44 -20.33 17.62
CA GLU A 179 6.28 -19.84 16.54
C GLU A 179 6.45 -18.31 16.67
N PRO A 180 7.63 -17.84 17.09
CA PRO A 180 7.89 -16.41 17.32
C PRO A 180 7.72 -15.55 16.05
N ARG A 181 7.86 -16.16 14.87
CA ARG A 181 7.71 -15.49 13.59
C ARG A 181 6.25 -15.27 13.18
N ASN A 182 5.29 -15.84 13.92
CA ASN A 182 3.90 -15.54 13.70
C ASN A 182 3.64 -14.06 13.94
N MET A 183 3.29 -13.38 12.85
CA MET A 183 3.23 -11.92 12.82
C MET A 183 2.07 -11.38 13.62
N ARG A 184 2.36 -10.46 14.51
CA ARG A 184 1.39 -9.63 15.21
C ARG A 184 1.35 -8.27 14.55
N LEU A 185 0.18 -7.96 14.04
CA LEU A 185 -0.04 -6.76 13.24
C LEU A 185 -0.82 -5.75 14.05
N VAL A 186 -0.49 -4.50 13.86
CA VAL A 186 -1.29 -3.38 14.32
C VAL A 186 -1.79 -2.60 13.11
N ILE A 187 -3.00 -2.12 13.22
CA ILE A 187 -3.66 -1.28 12.24
C ILE A 187 -3.77 0.12 12.82
N SER A 188 -3.35 1.10 12.05
CA SER A 188 -3.54 2.52 12.35
C SER A 188 -4.31 3.17 11.22
N THR A 189 -5.29 3.97 11.55
CA THR A 189 -6.08 4.73 10.58
C THR A 189 -5.97 6.22 10.87
N ASP A 190 -5.78 7.01 9.82
CA ASP A 190 -5.68 8.46 9.92
C ASP A 190 -6.24 9.12 8.65
N GLY A 191 -6.80 10.32 8.85
CA GLY A 191 -7.27 11.17 7.77
C GLY A 191 -6.15 12.06 7.24
N ILE A 192 -5.87 11.94 5.96
CA ILE A 192 -4.83 12.73 5.29
C ILE A 192 -5.48 13.68 4.28
N ASN A 193 -5.08 14.96 4.31
CA ASN A 193 -5.39 15.87 3.21
C ASN A 193 -4.30 15.75 2.14
N PRO A 194 -4.57 15.16 0.96
CA PRO A 194 -3.56 14.93 -0.06
C PRO A 194 -3.15 16.20 -0.81
N HIS A 195 -3.85 17.29 -0.63
CA HIS A 195 -3.65 18.51 -1.42
C HIS A 195 -2.86 19.61 -0.74
N SER A 196 -2.36 19.41 0.49
CA SER A 196 -1.55 20.37 1.24
C SER A 196 -2.16 21.78 1.39
N SER A 197 -3.30 22.07 0.77
CA SER A 197 -3.97 23.36 0.86
C SER A 197 -5.06 23.33 1.92
N LEU A 198 -5.03 24.27 2.83
CA LEU A 198 -6.02 24.45 3.91
C LEU A 198 -7.45 24.68 3.37
N SER A 199 -7.60 25.08 2.11
CA SER A 199 -8.89 25.31 1.45
C SER A 199 -9.52 24.06 0.85
N SER A 200 -8.79 22.97 0.71
CA SER A 200 -9.31 21.72 0.17
C SER A 200 -10.05 20.92 1.24
N LYS A 201 -11.37 20.78 1.09
CA LYS A 201 -12.20 19.88 1.91
C LYS A 201 -12.04 18.39 1.55
N HIS A 202 -11.03 18.02 0.76
CA HIS A 202 -10.78 16.66 0.36
C HIS A 202 -9.98 15.94 1.44
N SER A 203 -10.54 14.92 2.03
CA SER A 203 -9.87 14.04 2.97
C SER A 203 -9.80 12.62 2.42
N CYS A 204 -8.65 11.98 2.60
CA CYS A 204 -8.47 10.56 2.34
C CYS A 204 -8.21 9.87 3.68
N SER A 205 -8.86 8.75 3.93
CA SER A 205 -8.50 7.91 5.08
C SER A 205 -7.54 6.82 4.63
N SER A 206 -6.38 6.76 5.28
CA SER A 206 -5.39 5.71 5.06
C SER A 206 -5.42 4.71 6.19
N VAL A 207 -5.33 3.42 5.85
CA VAL A 207 -5.13 2.35 6.82
C VAL A 207 -3.72 1.82 6.65
N LEU A 208 -2.92 2.03 7.67
CA LEU A 208 -1.54 1.55 7.74
C LEU A 208 -1.48 0.29 8.59
N MET A 209 -0.66 -0.65 8.17
CA MET A 209 -0.37 -1.89 8.87
C MET A 209 1.10 -1.93 9.26
N MET A 210 1.39 -2.27 10.50
CA MET A 210 2.76 -2.39 11.03
C MET A 210 2.94 -3.74 11.69
N ILE A 211 4.19 -4.23 11.74
CA ILE A 211 4.55 -5.53 12.34
C ILE A 211 5.18 -5.26 13.68
N TYR A 212 4.51 -5.69 14.75
CA TYR A 212 4.95 -5.50 16.13
C TYR A 212 5.95 -6.54 16.62
N ASN A 213 6.26 -7.59 15.85
CA ASN A 213 7.37 -8.49 16.16
C ASN A 213 8.75 -7.82 15.99
N LEU A 214 8.82 -6.77 15.17
CA LEU A 214 10.07 -6.06 14.90
C LEU A 214 10.50 -5.18 16.07
N PRO A 215 11.82 -4.99 16.27
CA PRO A 215 12.33 -4.06 17.27
C PRO A 215 11.72 -2.65 17.14
N PRO A 216 11.61 -1.87 18.23
CA PRO A 216 11.00 -0.53 18.22
C PRO A 216 11.61 0.40 17.17
N TRP A 217 12.94 0.35 17.00
CA TRP A 217 13.65 1.17 16.01
C TRP A 217 13.43 0.75 14.54
N LEU A 218 12.80 -0.40 14.30
CA LEU A 218 12.46 -0.88 12.95
C LEU A 218 10.96 -0.78 12.66
N CYS A 219 10.09 -1.12 13.61
CA CYS A 219 8.65 -1.22 13.35
C CYS A 219 8.04 0.09 12.84
N MET A 220 8.55 1.25 13.27
CA MET A 220 8.10 2.57 12.83
C MET A 220 8.84 3.13 11.61
N LYS A 221 9.78 2.39 11.03
CA LYS A 221 10.43 2.85 9.80
C LYS A 221 9.51 2.68 8.60
N ARG A 222 9.48 3.67 7.70
CA ARG A 222 8.64 3.70 6.49
C ARG A 222 8.67 2.40 5.67
N LYS A 223 9.81 1.71 5.59
CA LYS A 223 9.95 0.46 4.84
C LYS A 223 9.15 -0.71 5.42
N PHE A 224 8.77 -0.64 6.71
CA PHE A 224 7.99 -1.67 7.41
C PHE A 224 6.55 -1.24 7.68
N MET A 225 6.22 0.03 7.44
CA MET A 225 4.85 0.52 7.45
C MET A 225 4.20 0.24 6.10
N MET A 226 3.11 -0.48 6.10
CA MET A 226 2.44 -0.91 4.86
C MET A 226 1.09 -0.23 4.75
N LEU A 227 0.89 0.53 3.67
CA LEU A 227 -0.45 0.99 3.30
C LEU A 227 -1.28 -0.23 2.91
N SER A 228 -2.36 -0.49 3.63
CA SER A 228 -3.30 -1.59 3.39
C SER A 228 -4.53 -1.12 2.61
N LEU A 229 -5.10 0.02 3.03
CA LEU A 229 -6.26 0.60 2.38
C LEU A 229 -6.07 2.10 2.18
N LEU A 230 -6.67 2.63 1.12
CA LEU A 230 -6.81 4.07 0.90
C LEU A 230 -8.23 4.36 0.44
N ILE A 231 -8.96 5.08 1.27
CA ILE A 231 -10.34 5.46 1.01
C ILE A 231 -10.33 6.89 0.49
N LEU A 232 -10.69 7.03 -0.78
CA LEU A 232 -10.79 8.34 -1.43
C LEU A 232 -12.21 8.86 -1.28
N GLY A 233 -12.36 10.02 -0.72
CA GLY A 233 -13.68 10.62 -0.64
C GLY A 233 -13.60 12.12 -0.38
N PRO A 234 -14.68 12.89 -0.65
CA PRO A 234 -14.72 14.26 -0.17
C PRO A 234 -14.86 14.33 1.36
N ARG A 235 -15.33 13.26 2.00
CA ARG A 235 -15.48 13.14 3.45
C ARG A 235 -14.82 11.84 3.94
N GLN A 236 -14.32 11.85 5.16
CA GLN A 236 -13.86 10.65 5.84
C GLN A 236 -15.06 9.73 6.09
N PRO A 237 -14.87 8.40 6.13
CA PRO A 237 -15.82 7.51 6.75
C PRO A 237 -16.08 8.03 8.17
N GLY A 238 -17.32 8.10 8.58
CA GLY A 238 -17.66 8.48 9.96
C GLY A 238 -17.23 7.41 10.97
N ASN A 239 -18.02 7.23 12.02
CA ASN A 239 -17.76 6.22 13.05
C ASN A 239 -17.95 4.77 12.58
N ASP A 240 -18.45 4.57 11.34
CA ASP A 240 -18.74 3.25 10.75
C ASP A 240 -17.51 2.60 10.10
N ILE A 241 -16.33 2.82 10.67
CA ILE A 241 -15.08 2.22 10.17
C ILE A 241 -15.10 0.69 10.26
N ASP A 242 -15.93 0.15 11.12
CA ASP A 242 -16.10 -1.30 11.34
C ASP A 242 -16.80 -2.01 10.17
N THR A 243 -17.43 -1.27 9.26
CA THR A 243 -18.11 -1.80 8.07
C THR A 243 -17.20 -1.90 6.83
N ILE A 244 -15.97 -1.42 6.93
CA ILE A 244 -14.96 -1.40 5.88
C ILE A 244 -13.92 -2.50 6.12
#